data_7803da676fed321ba76b5bcf0de06ef1
#
_entry.id   7803da676fed321ba76b5bcf0de06ef1
#
_cell.length_a   1.000
_cell.length_b   1.000
_cell.length_c   1.000
_cell.angle_alpha   90.00
_cell.angle_beta   90.00
_cell.angle_gamma   90.00
#
_symmetry.space_group_name_H-M   'P 1'
#
loop_
_entity.id
_entity.type
_entity.pdbx_description
1 polymer ?
#
loop_
_entity_poly.entity_id
_entity_poly.type
_entity_poly.pdbx_seq_one_letter_code
_entity_poly.pdbx_strand_id
1 'polypeptide(L)'
;MEPIGHEGLARLLKLEDDLQTPHVVFSHSDLEESKDLESGGTITIGKKFNLPPSPLGLDSEKSPYLQLSENIAVIDNAYSIQPKKLVEIAKEFRLEAGYSRLLYAPAVEPSQMPILAYLGVDIFDDLNVELRSSTGWVLESGEWIKQNKQIEDLFSHNRLELNRWILRIRNAISNGKLRELVELTSL
;
A
#
# COMPACT_ATOMS: atom_id res chain seq x y z
N MET A 1 -4.48 17.80 4.62
CA MET A 1 -3.21 17.08 4.34
C MET A 1 -2.10 18.12 4.34
N GLU A 2 -1.12 17.94 5.21
CA GLU A 2 0.00 18.86 5.36
C GLU A 2 1.28 18.18 4.83
N PRO A 3 1.99 18.77 3.84
CA PRO A 3 3.22 18.20 3.32
C PRO A 3 4.37 18.36 4.34
N ILE A 4 5.08 17.27 4.62
CA ILE A 4 6.23 17.24 5.54
C ILE A 4 7.54 17.05 4.77
N GLY A 5 7.50 16.35 3.63
CA GLY A 5 8.66 16.08 2.79
C GLY A 5 8.28 15.40 1.48
N HIS A 6 9.25 15.31 0.57
CA HIS A 6 9.06 14.62 -0.71
C HIS A 6 10.40 14.16 -1.27
N GLU A 7 10.34 13.12 -2.12
CA GLU A 7 11.43 12.69 -3.00
C GLU A 7 10.84 12.10 -4.29
N GLY A 8 11.21 12.66 -5.44
CA GLY A 8 10.55 12.34 -6.72
C GLY A 8 9.07 12.73 -6.67
N LEU A 9 8.17 11.78 -6.92
CA LEU A 9 6.73 11.94 -6.74
C LEU A 9 6.25 11.44 -5.37
N ALA A 10 7.13 10.79 -4.58
CA ALA A 10 6.82 10.35 -3.21
C ALA A 10 6.56 11.55 -2.30
N ARG A 11 5.55 11.40 -1.45
CA ARG A 11 5.13 12.45 -0.52
C ARG A 11 5.06 11.94 0.90
N LEU A 12 5.64 12.69 1.82
CA LEU A 12 5.33 12.57 3.24
C LEU A 12 4.24 13.59 3.56
N LEU A 13 3.02 13.13 3.76
CA LEU A 13 1.90 13.96 4.15
C LEU A 13 1.47 13.58 5.56
N LYS A 14 1.25 14.56 6.40
CA LYS A 14 0.55 14.40 7.66
C LYS A 14 -0.95 14.41 7.35
N LEU A 15 -1.62 13.29 7.56
CA LEU A 15 -3.07 13.15 7.35
C LEU A 15 -3.83 13.55 8.62
N GLU A 16 -3.40 13.00 9.76
CA GLU A 16 -3.84 13.29 11.14
C GLU A 16 -2.61 13.17 12.06
N ASP A 17 -2.77 13.37 13.37
CA ASP A 17 -1.64 13.50 14.31
C ASP A 17 -0.62 12.35 14.24
N ASP A 18 -1.08 11.11 14.08
CA ASP A 18 -0.21 9.92 14.00
C ASP A 18 -0.21 9.24 12.62
N LEU A 19 -0.96 9.79 11.65
CA LEU A 19 -1.13 9.22 10.32
C LEU A 19 -0.28 9.98 9.28
N GLN A 20 0.66 9.27 8.66
CA GLN A 20 1.54 9.82 7.63
C GLN A 20 1.60 8.90 6.41
N THR A 21 1.71 9.50 5.20
CA THR A 21 1.98 8.75 3.98
C THR A 21 3.49 8.47 3.81
N PRO A 22 3.91 7.44 3.06
CA PRO A 22 3.09 6.30 2.67
C PRO A 22 2.51 5.55 3.88
N HIS A 23 1.28 5.07 3.78
CA HIS A 23 0.57 4.40 4.88
C HIS A 23 0.12 3.00 4.47
N VAL A 24 0.12 2.07 5.43
CA VAL A 24 -0.46 0.73 5.25
C VAL A 24 -1.75 0.67 6.06
N VAL A 25 -2.84 0.31 5.39
CA VAL A 25 -4.12 0.02 6.01
C VAL A 25 -4.13 -1.45 6.42
N PHE A 26 -4.44 -1.71 7.68
CA PHE A 26 -4.54 -3.06 8.21
C PHE A 26 -6.00 -3.50 8.21
N SER A 27 -6.36 -4.35 7.25
CA SER A 27 -7.73 -4.74 6.94
C SER A 27 -8.54 -5.24 8.15
N HIS A 28 -7.93 -5.98 9.07
CA HIS A 28 -8.64 -6.51 10.24
C HIS A 28 -8.84 -5.49 11.37
N SER A 29 -7.90 -4.58 11.62
CA SER A 29 -8.03 -3.59 12.68
C SER A 29 -8.92 -2.41 12.27
N ASP A 30 -8.91 -2.08 10.99
CA ASP A 30 -9.63 -0.92 10.46
C ASP A 30 -11.06 -1.29 10.04
N LEU A 31 -11.35 -2.60 9.82
CA LEU A 31 -12.69 -3.15 9.55
C LEU A 31 -13.54 -3.33 10.82
N GLU A 32 -12.96 -3.45 12.00
CA GLU A 32 -13.72 -3.59 13.26
C GLU A 32 -14.55 -2.35 13.60
N GLU A 33 -14.22 -1.17 13.05
CA GLU A 33 -15.02 0.04 13.19
C GLU A 33 -16.15 0.17 12.15
N SER A 34 -16.15 -0.64 11.08
CA SER A 34 -17.20 -0.61 10.04
C SER A 34 -18.17 -1.77 10.20
N LYS A 35 -19.24 -1.57 10.97
CA LYS A 35 -20.30 -2.59 11.24
C LYS A 35 -21.24 -2.89 10.07
N ASP A 36 -20.99 -2.40 8.86
CA ASP A 36 -21.83 -2.60 7.68
C ASP A 36 -21.12 -3.38 6.57
N LEU A 37 -20.80 -4.65 6.83
CA LEU A 37 -20.25 -5.58 5.83
C LEU A 37 -21.23 -5.96 4.71
N GLU A 38 -22.53 -5.66 4.85
CA GLU A 38 -23.56 -6.01 3.85
C GLU A 38 -23.65 -5.01 2.69
N SER A 39 -23.01 -3.85 2.75
CA SER A 39 -23.13 -2.80 1.72
C SER A 39 -21.81 -2.37 1.08
N GLY A 40 -20.85 -3.29 0.94
CA GLY A 40 -19.55 -2.94 0.33
C GLY A 40 -18.73 -2.04 1.25
N GLY A 41 -18.23 -2.61 2.36
CA GLY A 41 -17.60 -1.90 3.46
C GLY A 41 -16.53 -0.90 3.02
N THR A 42 -16.63 0.31 3.51
CA THR A 42 -15.66 1.38 3.30
C THR A 42 -14.60 1.30 4.39
N ILE A 43 -13.34 1.13 4.03
CA ILE A 43 -12.22 1.23 4.99
C ILE A 43 -11.99 2.71 5.26
N THR A 44 -12.12 3.13 6.52
CA THR A 44 -11.89 4.53 6.90
C THR A 44 -10.48 4.68 7.46
N ILE A 45 -9.66 5.50 6.82
CA ILE A 45 -8.35 5.88 7.33
C ILE A 45 -8.50 7.18 8.12
N GLY A 46 -8.29 7.12 9.42
CA GLY A 46 -8.60 8.23 10.30
C GLY A 46 -10.08 8.62 10.22
N LYS A 47 -10.41 9.88 10.49
CA LYS A 47 -11.81 10.37 10.48
C LYS A 47 -12.30 10.87 9.13
N LYS A 48 -11.45 10.92 8.09
CA LYS A 48 -11.73 11.70 6.87
C LYS A 48 -11.58 10.95 5.56
N PHE A 49 -10.90 9.81 5.54
CA PHE A 49 -10.57 9.14 4.28
C PHE A 49 -11.29 7.79 4.21
N ASN A 50 -12.29 7.72 3.34
CA ASN A 50 -13.01 6.49 3.06
C ASN A 50 -12.39 5.82 1.85
N LEU A 51 -11.76 4.65 2.05
CA LEU A 51 -11.33 3.81 0.94
C LEU A 51 -12.53 3.07 0.38
N PRO A 52 -12.70 3.03 -0.95
CA PRO A 52 -13.68 2.14 -1.55
C PRO A 52 -13.31 0.70 -1.17
N PRO A 53 -14.31 -0.20 -1.07
CA PRO A 53 -14.05 -1.61 -0.84
C PRO A 53 -13.04 -2.07 -1.88
N SER A 54 -11.96 -2.72 -1.43
CA SER A 54 -11.00 -3.31 -2.36
C SER A 54 -11.77 -4.34 -3.18
N PRO A 55 -11.88 -4.16 -4.49
CA PRO A 55 -12.47 -5.16 -5.33
C PRO A 55 -11.48 -6.33 -5.44
N LEU A 56 -11.42 -7.18 -4.44
CA LEU A 56 -10.91 -8.55 -4.57
C LEU A 56 -11.86 -9.35 -5.48
N GLY A 57 -12.51 -8.67 -6.42
CA GLY A 57 -13.22 -9.29 -7.50
C GLY A 57 -12.21 -10.04 -8.34
N LEU A 58 -12.33 -11.37 -8.34
CA LEU A 58 -11.57 -12.34 -9.13
C LEU A 58 -11.72 -12.15 -10.66
N ASP A 59 -12.13 -10.99 -11.11
CA ASP A 59 -12.20 -10.63 -12.53
C ASP A 59 -10.80 -10.30 -13.07
N SER A 60 -9.97 -11.35 -13.19
CA SER A 60 -8.61 -11.28 -13.76
C SER A 60 -8.57 -10.82 -15.23
N GLU A 61 -9.72 -10.56 -15.85
CA GLU A 61 -9.82 -10.13 -17.26
C GLU A 61 -9.94 -8.61 -17.44
N LYS A 62 -10.16 -7.85 -16.35
CA LYS A 62 -10.29 -6.40 -16.47
C LYS A 62 -8.92 -5.72 -16.50
N SER A 63 -8.73 -4.86 -17.49
CA SER A 63 -7.59 -3.95 -17.51
C SER A 63 -7.62 -3.07 -16.26
N PRO A 64 -6.45 -2.73 -15.70
CA PRO A 64 -6.38 -1.80 -14.57
C PRO A 64 -7.00 -0.46 -14.97
N TYR A 65 -7.73 0.15 -14.07
CA TYR A 65 -8.30 1.48 -14.27
C TYR A 65 -8.16 2.32 -13.00
N LEU A 66 -8.19 3.63 -13.16
CA LEU A 66 -8.15 4.56 -12.07
C LEU A 66 -9.58 4.89 -11.61
N GLN A 67 -9.89 4.53 -10.37
CA GLN A 67 -11.15 4.92 -9.75
C GLN A 67 -10.93 6.23 -8.97
N LEU A 68 -11.64 7.28 -9.33
CA LEU A 68 -11.54 8.57 -8.69
C LEU A 68 -12.68 8.82 -7.72
N SER A 69 -12.35 9.25 -6.51
CA SER A 69 -13.26 9.86 -5.56
C SER A 69 -12.78 11.26 -5.17
N GLU A 70 -13.47 11.93 -4.25
CA GLU A 70 -13.14 13.30 -3.87
C GLU A 70 -11.70 13.44 -3.36
N ASN A 71 -11.28 12.56 -2.44
CA ASN A 71 -9.99 12.66 -1.75
C ASN A 71 -9.02 11.51 -2.06
N ILE A 72 -9.49 10.45 -2.72
CA ILE A 72 -8.74 9.23 -2.98
C ILE A 72 -8.89 8.83 -4.44
N ALA A 73 -7.81 8.35 -5.02
CA ALA A 73 -7.76 7.66 -6.29
C ALA A 73 -7.24 6.23 -6.05
N VAL A 74 -7.85 5.24 -6.65
CA VAL A 74 -7.50 3.83 -6.48
C VAL A 74 -7.01 3.25 -7.79
N ILE A 75 -5.87 2.56 -7.75
CA ILE A 75 -5.41 1.72 -8.85
C ILE A 75 -6.11 0.37 -8.73
N ASP A 76 -7.28 0.27 -9.36
CA ASP A 76 -8.03 -0.98 -9.30
C ASP A 76 -7.27 -2.13 -9.97
N ASN A 77 -7.40 -3.34 -9.42
CA ASN A 77 -6.68 -4.53 -9.87
C ASN A 77 -5.14 -4.43 -9.84
N ALA A 78 -4.55 -3.57 -9.01
CA ALA A 78 -3.09 -3.40 -8.90
C ALA A 78 -2.36 -4.74 -8.70
N TYR A 79 -2.91 -5.65 -7.89
CA TYR A 79 -2.37 -6.97 -7.59
C TYR A 79 -2.25 -7.91 -8.80
N SER A 80 -3.07 -7.73 -9.84
CA SER A 80 -3.09 -8.59 -11.04
C SER A 80 -2.11 -8.10 -12.12
N ILE A 81 -1.51 -6.93 -11.94
CA ILE A 81 -0.67 -6.29 -12.95
C ILE A 81 0.77 -6.75 -12.80
N GLN A 82 1.41 -7.08 -13.92
CA GLN A 82 2.86 -7.36 -13.90
C GLN A 82 3.65 -6.15 -13.36
N PRO A 83 4.70 -6.35 -12.53
CA PRO A 83 5.43 -5.28 -11.86
C PRO A 83 5.88 -4.14 -12.79
N LYS A 84 6.46 -4.44 -13.94
CA LYS A 84 6.89 -3.41 -14.91
C LYS A 84 5.74 -2.55 -15.41
N LYS A 85 4.62 -3.17 -15.74
CA LYS A 85 3.42 -2.46 -16.22
C LYS A 85 2.77 -1.65 -15.09
N LEU A 86 2.78 -2.16 -13.86
CA LEU A 86 2.28 -1.44 -12.70
C LEU A 86 3.05 -0.15 -12.45
N VAL A 87 4.38 -0.16 -12.62
CA VAL A 87 5.24 1.03 -12.51
C VAL A 87 4.85 2.10 -13.54
N GLU A 88 4.63 1.70 -14.80
CA GLU A 88 4.20 2.62 -15.87
C GLU A 88 2.83 3.24 -15.55
N ILE A 89 1.87 2.41 -15.20
CA ILE A 89 0.49 2.82 -14.87
C ILE A 89 0.44 3.70 -13.62
N ALA A 90 1.19 3.37 -12.58
CA ALA A 90 1.19 4.14 -11.33
C ALA A 90 1.63 5.60 -11.57
N LYS A 91 2.61 5.82 -12.45
CA LYS A 91 3.05 7.16 -12.85
C LYS A 91 1.93 7.92 -13.60
N GLU A 92 1.30 7.27 -14.58
CA GLU A 92 0.20 7.88 -15.35
C GLU A 92 -0.97 8.22 -14.44
N PHE A 93 -1.38 7.29 -13.59
CA PHE A 93 -2.49 7.48 -12.66
C PHE A 93 -2.20 8.53 -11.59
N ARG A 94 -0.93 8.65 -11.14
CA ARG A 94 -0.56 9.76 -10.25
C ARG A 94 -0.78 11.13 -10.90
N LEU A 95 -0.42 11.25 -12.18
CA LEU A 95 -0.62 12.51 -12.92
C LEU A 95 -2.11 12.80 -13.14
N GLU A 96 -2.90 11.78 -13.47
CA GLU A 96 -4.36 11.90 -13.67
C GLU A 96 -5.10 12.19 -12.35
N ALA A 97 -4.76 11.50 -11.26
CA ALA A 97 -5.35 11.73 -9.94
C ALA A 97 -5.07 13.15 -9.40
N GLY A 98 -3.97 13.76 -9.85
CA GLY A 98 -3.50 15.05 -9.33
C GLY A 98 -2.98 14.94 -7.90
N TYR A 99 -2.37 16.00 -7.39
CA TYR A 99 -1.74 16.00 -6.06
C TYR A 99 -2.70 16.27 -4.89
N SER A 100 -3.95 16.61 -5.17
CA SER A 100 -4.98 16.81 -4.15
C SER A 100 -5.54 15.53 -3.58
N ARG A 101 -5.39 14.40 -4.29
CA ARG A 101 -5.88 13.07 -3.88
C ARG A 101 -4.75 12.20 -3.37
N LEU A 102 -5.09 11.31 -2.44
CA LEU A 102 -4.24 10.17 -2.08
C LEU A 102 -4.38 9.09 -3.15
N LEU A 103 -3.26 8.49 -3.57
CA LEU A 103 -3.26 7.36 -4.50
C LEU A 103 -3.09 6.06 -3.73
N TYR A 104 -4.05 5.16 -3.87
CA TYR A 104 -4.07 3.86 -3.22
C TYR A 104 -3.83 2.74 -4.22
N ALA A 105 -2.92 1.83 -3.90
CA ALA A 105 -2.66 0.61 -4.66
C ALA A 105 -2.91 -0.61 -3.77
N PRO A 106 -4.06 -1.30 -3.92
CA PRO A 106 -4.42 -2.46 -3.10
C PRO A 106 -3.60 -3.71 -3.45
N ALA A 107 -3.34 -4.54 -2.43
CA ALA A 107 -2.77 -5.88 -2.51
C ALA A 107 -1.46 -5.99 -3.31
N VAL A 108 -0.64 -4.93 -3.31
CA VAL A 108 0.68 -4.96 -3.95
C VAL A 108 1.70 -5.69 -3.11
N GLU A 109 2.69 -6.29 -3.75
CA GLU A 109 3.77 -6.99 -3.04
C GLU A 109 4.63 -5.97 -2.25
N PRO A 110 5.07 -6.31 -1.03
CA PRO A 110 5.88 -5.40 -0.21
C PRO A 110 7.17 -4.93 -0.89
N SER A 111 7.81 -5.77 -1.70
CA SER A 111 8.99 -5.41 -2.50
C SER A 111 8.73 -4.30 -3.53
N GLN A 112 7.49 -4.16 -3.98
CA GLN A 112 7.09 -3.11 -4.93
C GLN A 112 6.77 -1.77 -4.27
N MET A 113 6.50 -1.75 -2.95
CA MET A 113 6.09 -0.54 -2.25
C MET A 113 7.10 0.62 -2.37
N PRO A 114 8.43 0.42 -2.30
CA PRO A 114 9.38 1.53 -2.46
C PRO A 114 9.27 2.23 -3.81
N ILE A 115 9.23 1.47 -4.92
CA ILE A 115 9.12 2.07 -6.26
C ILE A 115 7.75 2.72 -6.46
N LEU A 116 6.67 2.10 -5.98
CA LEU A 116 5.33 2.67 -6.08
C LEU A 116 5.21 3.96 -5.24
N ALA A 117 5.77 3.99 -4.03
CA ALA A 117 5.86 5.20 -3.24
C ALA A 117 6.66 6.30 -3.98
N TYR A 118 7.81 5.95 -4.59
CA TYR A 118 8.60 6.89 -5.39
C TYR A 118 7.81 7.48 -6.56
N LEU A 119 6.86 6.72 -7.11
CA LEU A 119 5.93 7.15 -8.17
C LEU A 119 4.67 7.85 -7.63
N GLY A 120 4.58 8.07 -6.33
CA GLY A 120 3.52 8.85 -5.70
C GLY A 120 2.32 8.04 -5.22
N VAL A 121 2.44 6.72 -5.04
CA VAL A 121 1.43 5.94 -4.31
C VAL A 121 1.55 6.27 -2.83
N ASP A 122 0.43 6.65 -2.22
CA ASP A 122 0.37 7.13 -0.85
C ASP A 122 -0.13 6.10 0.14
N ILE A 123 -0.94 5.12 -0.33
CA ILE A 123 -1.62 4.15 0.52
C ILE A 123 -1.43 2.74 -0.03
N PHE A 124 -1.19 1.80 0.87
CA PHE A 124 -1.09 0.36 0.65
C PHE A 124 -1.97 -0.38 1.66
N ASP A 125 -2.11 -1.70 1.54
CA ASP A 125 -2.80 -2.56 2.51
C ASP A 125 -1.99 -3.81 2.89
N ASP A 126 -2.53 -4.62 3.79
CA ASP A 126 -1.94 -5.87 4.27
C ASP A 126 -2.56 -7.15 3.67
N LEU A 127 -3.35 -7.04 2.60
CA LEU A 127 -4.04 -8.19 2.00
C LEU A 127 -3.09 -9.30 1.54
N ASN A 128 -1.94 -8.93 0.96
CA ASN A 128 -0.90 -9.90 0.61
C ASN A 128 -0.28 -10.56 1.83
N VAL A 129 -0.19 -9.84 2.96
CA VAL A 129 0.32 -10.40 4.22
C VAL A 129 -0.61 -11.49 4.73
N GLU A 130 -1.91 -11.29 4.69
CA GLU A 130 -2.89 -12.29 5.10
C GLU A 130 -2.77 -13.56 4.24
N LEU A 131 -2.80 -13.40 2.92
CA LEU A 131 -2.70 -14.52 1.97
C LEU A 131 -1.39 -15.30 2.12
N ARG A 132 -0.27 -14.60 2.20
CA ARG A 132 1.06 -15.23 2.30
C ARG A 132 1.26 -15.91 3.66
N SER A 133 0.78 -15.32 4.75
CA SER A 133 0.85 -15.91 6.08
C SER A 133 0.10 -17.24 6.16
N SER A 134 -1.09 -17.33 5.55
CA SER A 134 -1.88 -18.57 5.51
C SER A 134 -1.19 -19.72 4.75
N THR A 135 -0.23 -19.39 3.88
CA THR A 135 0.54 -20.34 3.08
C THR A 135 1.98 -20.56 3.59
N GLY A 136 2.30 -20.03 4.78
CA GLY A 136 3.59 -20.27 5.45
C GLY A 136 4.76 -19.43 4.94
N TRP A 137 4.50 -18.25 4.37
CA TRP A 137 5.54 -17.32 3.96
C TRP A 137 5.82 -16.28 5.05
N VAL A 138 7.10 -15.98 5.25
CA VAL A 138 7.59 -14.96 6.20
C VAL A 138 8.04 -13.73 5.42
N LEU A 139 7.62 -12.57 5.90
CA LEU A 139 8.08 -11.30 5.36
C LEU A 139 9.35 -10.85 6.09
N GLU A 140 10.42 -10.60 5.34
CA GLU A 140 11.68 -10.03 5.85
C GLU A 140 12.16 -8.92 4.93
N SER A 141 12.29 -7.69 5.43
CA SER A 141 12.79 -6.54 4.67
C SER A 141 12.13 -6.31 3.30
N GLY A 142 10.81 -6.56 3.22
CA GLY A 142 10.03 -6.40 1.99
C GLY A 142 9.99 -7.62 1.08
N GLU A 143 10.71 -8.69 1.39
CA GLU A 143 10.78 -9.92 0.60
C GLU A 143 10.10 -11.10 1.30
N TRP A 144 9.51 -12.02 0.51
CA TRP A 144 8.89 -13.22 1.01
C TRP A 144 9.86 -14.39 1.03
N ILE A 145 10.05 -14.99 2.20
CA ILE A 145 10.91 -16.16 2.40
C ILE A 145 10.04 -17.34 2.82
N LYS A 146 10.17 -18.47 2.14
CA LYS A 146 9.47 -19.68 2.55
C LYS A 146 10.13 -20.29 3.77
N GLN A 147 9.37 -20.40 4.86
CA GLN A 147 9.94 -20.78 6.13
C GLN A 147 10.01 -22.29 6.33
N ASN A 148 11.13 -22.74 6.95
CA ASN A 148 11.31 -24.10 7.45
C ASN A 148 11.09 -24.23 8.97
N LYS A 149 10.77 -23.12 9.67
CA LYS A 149 10.56 -23.10 11.12
C LYS A 149 9.13 -22.65 11.44
N GLN A 150 8.52 -23.26 12.44
CA GLN A 150 7.18 -22.89 12.90
C GLN A 150 7.25 -21.56 13.66
N ILE A 151 6.66 -20.49 13.11
CA ILE A 151 6.36 -19.25 13.86
C ILE A 151 4.95 -19.41 14.39
N GLU A 152 4.77 -19.25 15.69
CA GLU A 152 3.51 -19.51 16.39
C GLU A 152 2.38 -18.57 15.93
N ASP A 153 2.71 -17.32 15.59
CA ASP A 153 1.79 -16.34 15.02
C ASP A 153 2.44 -15.62 13.82
N LEU A 154 2.41 -16.31 12.70
CA LEU A 154 3.03 -15.83 11.46
C LEU A 154 2.34 -14.57 10.91
N PHE A 155 1.04 -14.44 11.09
CA PHE A 155 0.30 -13.28 10.63
C PHE A 155 0.71 -12.01 11.39
N SER A 156 0.71 -12.06 12.71
CA SER A 156 1.16 -10.93 13.53
C SER A 156 2.63 -10.56 13.28
N HIS A 157 3.50 -11.58 13.09
CA HIS A 157 4.88 -11.34 12.72
C HIS A 157 4.98 -10.57 11.40
N ASN A 158 4.32 -11.04 10.35
CA ASN A 158 4.37 -10.42 9.02
C ASN A 158 3.76 -9.01 9.01
N ARG A 159 2.68 -8.77 9.78
CA ARG A 159 2.11 -7.41 9.96
C ARG A 159 3.12 -6.46 10.61
N LEU A 160 3.82 -6.92 11.64
CA LEU A 160 4.85 -6.12 12.29
C LEU A 160 5.99 -5.79 11.33
N GLU A 161 6.44 -6.77 10.53
CA GLU A 161 7.47 -6.55 9.51
C GLU A 161 7.01 -5.61 8.40
N LEU A 162 5.75 -5.71 7.95
CA LEU A 162 5.18 -4.77 6.99
C LEU A 162 5.15 -3.33 7.55
N ASN A 163 4.78 -3.17 8.82
CA ASN A 163 4.82 -1.86 9.47
C ASN A 163 6.25 -1.30 9.56
N ARG A 164 7.24 -2.13 9.91
CA ARG A 164 8.65 -1.74 9.89
C ARG A 164 9.11 -1.35 8.49
N TRP A 165 8.65 -2.07 7.48
CA TRP A 165 8.97 -1.79 6.10
C TRP A 165 8.44 -0.43 5.63
N ILE A 166 7.18 -0.10 5.92
CA ILE A 166 6.63 1.22 5.58
C ILE A 166 7.31 2.35 6.34
N LEU A 167 7.70 2.13 7.59
CA LEU A 167 8.50 3.10 8.36
C LEU A 167 9.87 3.33 7.71
N ARG A 168 10.51 2.27 7.19
CA ARG A 168 11.78 2.39 6.45
C ARG A 168 11.60 3.21 5.18
N ILE A 169 10.51 3.02 4.43
CA ILE A 169 10.20 3.82 3.24
C ILE A 169 10.01 5.30 3.63
N ARG A 170 9.23 5.60 4.69
CA ARG A 170 9.05 6.98 5.19
C ARG A 170 10.38 7.63 5.57
N ASN A 171 11.21 6.91 6.30
CA ASN A 171 12.55 7.39 6.68
C ASN A 171 13.44 7.64 5.46
N ALA A 172 13.34 6.79 4.44
CA ALA A 172 14.07 6.97 3.19
C ALA A 172 13.62 8.26 2.46
N ILE A 173 12.31 8.53 2.38
CA ILE A 173 11.77 9.79 1.81
C ILE A 173 12.28 10.99 2.62
N SER A 174 12.17 10.94 3.95
CA SER A 174 12.60 12.05 4.83
C SER A 174 14.08 12.40 4.68
N ASN A 175 14.91 11.41 4.37
CA ASN A 175 16.35 11.57 4.22
C ASN A 175 16.82 11.74 2.77
N GLY A 176 15.91 11.80 1.78
CA GLY A 176 16.23 11.86 0.36
C GLY A 176 16.97 10.61 -0.17
N LYS A 177 16.63 9.42 0.38
CA LYS A 177 17.27 8.13 0.08
C LYS A 177 16.30 7.08 -0.47
N LEU A 178 15.11 7.48 -0.85
CA LEU A 178 14.12 6.53 -1.37
C LEU A 178 14.60 5.90 -2.67
N ARG A 179 15.26 6.67 -3.53
CA ARG A 179 15.84 6.14 -4.76
C ARG A 179 16.87 5.04 -4.50
N GLU A 180 17.75 5.21 -3.49
CA GLU A 180 18.71 4.17 -3.09
C GLU A 180 17.99 2.91 -2.62
N LEU A 181 16.90 3.06 -1.85
CA LEU A 181 16.08 1.94 -1.39
C LEU A 181 15.42 1.21 -2.57
N VAL A 182 14.89 1.94 -3.56
CA VAL A 182 14.32 1.36 -4.80
C VAL A 182 15.36 0.55 -5.56
N GLU A 183 16.57 1.09 -5.74
CA GLU A 183 17.66 0.39 -6.44
C GLU A 183 18.05 -0.91 -5.74
N LEU A 184 18.00 -0.96 -4.40
CA LEU A 184 18.28 -2.15 -3.60
C LEU A 184 17.18 -3.23 -3.67
N THR A 185 15.92 -2.84 -3.90
CA THR A 185 14.77 -3.77 -3.95
C THR A 185 14.40 -4.19 -5.36
N SER A 186 14.96 -3.55 -6.38
CA SER A 186 14.66 -3.85 -7.79
C SER A 186 15.62 -4.87 -8.41
N LEU A 187 16.57 -5.38 -7.64
CA LEU A 187 17.52 -6.43 -8.02
C LEU A 187 17.01 -7.82 -7.65
#